data_c98d05d5a04a9e3da122ed58a36463b9
#
_entry.id   c98d05d5a04a9e3da122ed58a36463b9
#
_cell.length_a   1.000
_cell.length_b   1.000
_cell.length_c   1.000
_cell.angle_alpha   90.00
_cell.angle_beta   90.00
_cell.angle_gamma   90.00
#
_symmetry.space_group_name_H-M   'P 1'
#
loop_
_entity.id
_entity.type
_entity.pdbx_description
1 polymer ?
#
loop_
_entity_poly.entity_id
_entity_poly.type
_entity_poly.pdbx_seq_one_letter_code
_entity_poly.pdbx_strand_id
1 'polypeptide(L)'
;VPECISATRSQLSISDTHYKDGKHSMEWAFNPGAVLELKKDLKFEKKDPTGKDLYLSAFIVWIYNEEPQKATIEFEFLKDGKKCTSFPFGINFKGWRAAWVCYERDMQGTPEEGMNELRIVVPNAKGRLFIDHLITATKVDARQQTADLQVPFVNPETKNHWLVIYKHSLLKPDIELTPVSDKQ
;
A
#
# COMPACT_ATOMS: atom_id res chain seq x y z
N VAL A 1 -17.63 5.90 -7.76
CA VAL A 1 -16.95 4.98 -6.81
C VAL A 1 -17.73 3.67 -6.83
N PRO A 2 -17.08 2.49 -6.90
CA PRO A 2 -17.77 1.20 -6.84
C PRO A 2 -18.60 1.02 -5.57
N GLU A 3 -19.73 0.33 -5.66
CA GLU A 3 -20.64 0.09 -4.51
C GLU A 3 -19.99 -0.67 -3.34
N CYS A 4 -18.92 -1.43 -3.60
CA CYS A 4 -18.18 -2.14 -2.56
C CYS A 4 -17.26 -1.23 -1.73
N ILE A 5 -17.17 0.06 -2.06
CA ILE A 5 -16.32 1.03 -1.35
C ILE A 5 -17.19 2.05 -0.62
N SER A 6 -16.95 2.23 0.65
CA SER A 6 -17.58 3.24 1.49
C SER A 6 -16.54 4.03 2.29
N ALA A 7 -16.91 5.21 2.75
CA ALA A 7 -16.02 6.05 3.54
C ALA A 7 -16.79 6.82 4.60
N THR A 8 -16.20 6.90 5.80
CA THR A 8 -16.72 7.68 6.92
C THR A 8 -15.78 8.84 7.23
N ARG A 9 -16.34 10.00 7.63
CA ARG A 9 -15.63 11.25 7.92
C ARG A 9 -14.70 11.71 6.78
N SER A 10 -15.05 11.37 5.54
CA SER A 10 -14.23 11.61 4.37
C SER A 10 -15.08 11.65 3.11
N GLN A 11 -14.46 12.08 2.01
CA GLN A 11 -15.08 12.12 0.69
C GLN A 11 -14.25 11.27 -0.27
N LEU A 12 -14.95 10.56 -1.15
CA LEU A 12 -14.36 9.80 -2.25
C LEU A 12 -14.80 10.38 -3.57
N SER A 13 -13.86 10.54 -4.48
CA SER A 13 -14.10 10.93 -5.87
C SER A 13 -13.19 10.17 -6.81
N ILE A 14 -13.52 10.21 -8.08
CA ILE A 14 -12.61 9.74 -9.14
C ILE A 14 -11.81 10.95 -9.59
N SER A 15 -10.50 10.76 -9.68
CA SER A 15 -9.54 11.79 -10.12
C SER A 15 -8.91 11.40 -11.45
N ASP A 16 -8.70 12.37 -12.30
CA ASP A 16 -7.95 12.30 -13.55
C ASP A 16 -6.61 13.06 -13.50
N THR A 17 -6.24 13.58 -12.32
CA THR A 17 -5.02 14.37 -12.13
C THR A 17 -3.82 13.55 -11.71
N HIS A 18 -4.02 12.56 -10.83
CA HIS A 18 -2.96 11.68 -10.34
C HIS A 18 -3.39 10.24 -10.47
N TYR A 19 -2.92 9.55 -11.49
CA TYR A 19 -3.15 8.13 -11.70
C TYR A 19 -1.83 7.45 -12.07
N LYS A 20 -1.70 6.20 -11.71
CA LYS A 20 -0.50 5.40 -11.97
C LYS A 20 -0.63 4.62 -13.25
N ASP A 21 -1.83 4.13 -13.51
CA ASP A 21 -2.18 3.42 -14.73
C ASP A 21 -3.59 3.80 -15.20
N GLY A 22 -3.88 3.55 -16.48
CA GLY A 22 -5.17 3.94 -17.05
C GLY A 22 -5.35 5.45 -17.18
N LYS A 23 -6.45 5.99 -16.66
CA LYS A 23 -6.80 7.43 -16.77
C LYS A 23 -7.33 8.02 -15.48
N HIS A 24 -7.53 7.23 -14.45
CA HIS A 24 -8.17 7.64 -13.22
C HIS A 24 -7.60 6.91 -12.01
N SER A 25 -7.64 7.56 -10.86
CA SER A 25 -7.42 6.98 -9.55
C SER A 25 -8.58 7.32 -8.62
N MET A 26 -8.57 6.75 -7.44
CA MET A 26 -9.50 7.10 -6.37
C MET A 26 -8.90 8.21 -5.50
N GLU A 27 -9.51 9.38 -5.51
CA GLU A 27 -9.17 10.46 -4.59
C GLU A 27 -9.94 10.28 -3.28
N TRP A 28 -9.22 10.33 -2.17
CA TRP A 28 -9.75 10.21 -0.83
C TRP A 28 -9.34 11.41 0.02
N ALA A 29 -10.29 12.31 0.28
CA ALA A 29 -10.12 13.45 1.17
C ALA A 29 -10.65 13.08 2.56
N PHE A 30 -9.81 13.13 3.59
CA PHE A 30 -10.10 12.59 4.91
C PHE A 30 -9.88 13.58 6.06
N ASN A 31 -10.60 13.37 7.15
CA ASN A 31 -10.43 14.05 8.43
C ASN A 31 -9.93 13.05 9.50
N PRO A 32 -9.49 13.51 10.68
CA PRO A 32 -9.12 12.61 11.78
C PRO A 32 -10.23 11.59 12.13
N GLY A 33 -9.85 10.34 12.26
CA GLY A 33 -10.76 9.23 12.48
C GLY A 33 -11.54 8.77 11.25
N ALA A 34 -11.11 9.17 10.05
CA ALA A 34 -11.70 8.68 8.81
C ALA A 34 -11.35 7.20 8.59
N VAL A 35 -12.31 6.49 8.00
CA VAL A 35 -12.15 5.11 7.57
C VAL A 35 -12.65 4.97 6.15
N LEU A 36 -11.82 4.37 5.29
CA LEU A 36 -12.21 3.89 3.98
C LEU A 36 -12.35 2.38 4.05
N GLU A 37 -13.50 1.86 3.66
CA GLU A 37 -13.79 0.42 3.64
C GLU A 37 -13.97 -0.09 2.22
N LEU A 38 -13.35 -1.23 1.93
CA LEU A 38 -13.57 -2.01 0.72
C LEU A 38 -14.04 -3.40 1.11
N LYS A 39 -15.27 -3.77 0.75
CA LYS A 39 -15.84 -5.10 0.95
C LYS A 39 -15.70 -5.93 -0.32
N LYS A 40 -14.73 -6.80 -0.32
CA LYS A 40 -14.42 -7.70 -1.43
C LYS A 40 -13.54 -8.84 -0.95
N ASP A 41 -13.68 -10.01 -1.54
CA ASP A 41 -12.79 -11.14 -1.30
C ASP A 41 -11.34 -10.74 -1.54
N LEU A 42 -10.53 -10.86 -0.49
CA LEU A 42 -9.11 -10.61 -0.51
C LEU A 42 -8.40 -11.93 -0.75
N LYS A 43 -7.69 -12.03 -1.86
CA LYS A 43 -7.00 -13.28 -2.20
C LYS A 43 -5.82 -13.49 -1.27
N PHE A 44 -5.93 -14.48 -0.43
CA PHE A 44 -4.89 -14.95 0.47
C PHE A 44 -4.88 -16.49 0.46
N GLU A 45 -3.73 -17.06 0.24
CA GLU A 45 -3.43 -18.48 0.42
C GLU A 45 -2.32 -18.61 1.45
N LYS A 46 -2.51 -19.49 2.40
CA LYS A 46 -1.53 -19.74 3.46
C LYS A 46 -0.26 -20.33 2.89
N LYS A 47 0.87 -19.93 3.42
CA LYS A 47 2.18 -20.47 3.02
C LYS A 47 2.22 -21.99 3.20
N ASP A 48 2.84 -22.67 2.25
CA ASP A 48 3.14 -24.09 2.36
C ASP A 48 3.96 -24.39 3.64
N PRO A 49 3.44 -25.17 4.59
CA PRO A 49 4.12 -25.48 5.83
C PRO A 49 5.41 -26.28 5.63
N THR A 50 5.60 -26.91 4.48
CA THR A 50 6.82 -27.68 4.17
C THR A 50 8.02 -26.78 3.86
N GLY A 51 7.78 -25.49 3.62
CA GLY A 51 8.81 -24.51 3.27
C GLY A 51 9.44 -24.70 1.89
N LYS A 52 8.91 -25.60 1.08
CA LYS A 52 9.39 -25.83 -0.29
C LYS A 52 8.93 -24.77 -1.27
N ASP A 53 7.77 -24.16 -1.01
CA ASP A 53 7.26 -23.07 -1.80
C ASP A 53 7.84 -21.73 -1.29
N LEU A 54 8.48 -21.00 -2.20
CA LEU A 54 9.04 -19.67 -1.92
C LEU A 54 8.03 -18.54 -2.18
N TYR A 55 6.81 -18.88 -2.58
CA TYR A 55 5.77 -17.91 -2.87
C TYR A 55 4.95 -17.57 -1.64
N LEU A 56 4.57 -16.31 -1.53
CA LEU A 56 3.70 -15.78 -0.49
C LEU A 56 2.52 -15.03 -1.14
N SER A 57 1.44 -14.90 -0.39
CA SER A 57 0.38 -13.97 -0.73
C SER A 57 0.77 -12.55 -0.35
N ALA A 58 0.46 -11.59 -1.21
CA ALA A 58 0.80 -10.19 -1.01
C ALA A 58 -0.35 -9.24 -1.33
N PHE A 59 -0.30 -8.09 -0.70
CA PHE A 59 -1.13 -6.92 -0.99
C PHE A 59 -0.24 -5.84 -1.59
N ILE A 60 -0.75 -5.19 -2.65
CA ILE A 60 -0.05 -4.14 -3.38
C ILE A 60 -1.00 -2.97 -3.55
N VAL A 61 -0.52 -1.76 -3.26
CA VAL A 61 -1.24 -0.52 -3.52
C VAL A 61 -0.26 0.58 -3.86
N TRP A 62 -0.65 1.48 -4.77
CA TRP A 62 0.06 2.71 -5.03
C TRP A 62 -0.71 3.88 -4.42
N ILE A 63 -0.01 4.74 -3.71
CA ILE A 63 -0.56 5.93 -3.07
C ILE A 63 0.24 7.15 -3.51
N TYR A 64 -0.47 8.16 -3.99
CA TYR A 64 0.11 9.47 -4.24
C TYR A 64 -0.29 10.42 -3.11
N ASN A 65 0.68 11.16 -2.61
CA ASN A 65 0.50 12.18 -1.59
C ASN A 65 1.05 13.52 -2.08
N GLU A 66 0.25 14.56 -2.01
CA GLU A 66 0.66 15.92 -2.37
C GLU A 66 1.37 16.63 -1.23
N GLU A 67 0.93 16.36 0.01
CA GLU A 67 1.36 17.08 1.21
C GLU A 67 1.93 16.11 2.26
N PRO A 68 3.27 16.03 2.40
CA PRO A 68 3.90 15.20 3.41
C PRO A 68 3.44 15.55 4.83
N GLN A 69 3.08 14.52 5.62
CA GLN A 69 2.66 14.69 7.00
C GLN A 69 3.37 13.65 7.88
N LYS A 70 3.77 14.05 9.09
CA LYS A 70 4.27 13.10 10.11
C LYS A 70 3.10 12.31 10.71
N ALA A 71 2.46 11.52 9.86
CA ALA A 71 1.32 10.71 10.23
C ALA A 71 1.42 9.33 9.57
N THR A 72 0.72 8.38 10.15
CA THR A 72 0.62 7.00 9.67
C THR A 72 -0.84 6.65 9.51
N ILE A 73 -1.19 6.04 8.40
CA ILE A 73 -2.47 5.37 8.19
C ILE A 73 -2.29 3.88 8.39
N GLU A 74 -3.34 3.19 8.80
CA GLU A 74 -3.32 1.75 9.06
C GLU A 74 -4.14 1.03 7.99
N PHE A 75 -3.57 0.03 7.37
CA PHE A 75 -4.27 -0.91 6.51
C PHE A 75 -4.65 -2.13 7.34
N GLU A 76 -5.93 -2.37 7.50
CA GLU A 76 -6.49 -3.48 8.27
C GLU A 76 -7.22 -4.45 7.34
N PHE A 77 -6.95 -5.74 7.48
CA PHE A 77 -7.57 -6.82 6.71
C PHE A 77 -8.43 -7.65 7.65
N LEU A 78 -9.71 -7.79 7.29
CA LEU A 78 -10.72 -8.36 8.17
C LEU A 78 -11.42 -9.55 7.49
N LYS A 79 -11.89 -10.45 8.36
CA LYS A 79 -12.80 -11.53 7.99
C LYS A 79 -14.08 -11.37 8.83
N ASP A 80 -15.19 -11.17 8.15
CA ASP A 80 -16.51 -11.00 8.76
C ASP A 80 -16.51 -9.93 9.88
N GLY A 81 -15.86 -8.80 9.59
CA GLY A 81 -15.74 -7.66 10.51
C GLY A 81 -14.70 -7.81 11.62
N LYS A 82 -14.02 -8.96 11.74
CA LYS A 82 -12.95 -9.19 12.71
C LYS A 82 -11.59 -8.96 12.05
N LYS A 83 -10.78 -8.08 12.65
CA LYS A 83 -9.42 -7.81 12.19
C LYS A 83 -8.53 -9.04 12.35
N CYS A 84 -7.90 -9.46 11.24
CA CYS A 84 -6.96 -10.57 11.18
C CYS A 84 -5.52 -10.07 11.17
N THR A 85 -5.22 -9.15 10.25
CA THR A 85 -3.86 -8.64 10.09
C THR A 85 -3.87 -7.18 9.66
N SER A 86 -2.74 -6.48 9.82
CA SER A 86 -2.61 -5.07 9.45
C SER A 86 -1.17 -4.67 9.21
N PHE A 87 -0.97 -3.52 8.55
CA PHE A 87 0.31 -2.85 8.47
C PHE A 87 0.15 -1.33 8.47
N PRO A 88 1.10 -0.60 9.08
CA PRO A 88 1.12 0.85 9.06
C PRO A 88 1.76 1.37 7.77
N PHE A 89 1.27 2.50 7.27
CA PHE A 89 1.80 3.18 6.11
C PHE A 89 2.02 4.67 6.41
N GLY A 90 3.27 5.11 6.39
CA GLY A 90 3.63 6.51 6.63
C GLY A 90 3.27 7.40 5.44
N ILE A 91 2.62 8.55 5.72
CA ILE A 91 2.26 9.56 4.70
C ILE A 91 3.19 10.78 4.75
N ASN A 92 4.44 10.57 5.11
CA ASN A 92 5.49 11.57 5.23
C ASN A 92 6.31 11.76 3.94
N PHE A 93 5.73 11.47 2.80
CA PHE A 93 6.34 11.57 1.47
C PHE A 93 5.51 12.46 0.54
N LYS A 94 6.11 12.93 -0.53
CA LYS A 94 5.44 13.59 -1.65
C LYS A 94 5.61 12.76 -2.91
N GLY A 95 4.54 12.68 -3.73
CA GLY A 95 4.54 11.87 -4.96
C GLY A 95 4.01 10.46 -4.75
N TRP A 96 4.36 9.54 -5.62
CA TRP A 96 3.91 8.15 -5.58
C TRP A 96 4.78 7.30 -4.66
N ARG A 97 4.12 6.46 -3.86
CA ARG A 97 4.74 5.40 -3.06
C ARG A 97 3.92 4.12 -3.14
N ALA A 98 4.60 3.00 -3.39
CA ALA A 98 3.97 1.69 -3.32
C ALA A 98 4.08 1.11 -1.91
N ALA A 99 3.02 0.45 -1.46
CA ALA A 99 3.08 -0.60 -0.46
C ALA A 99 3.04 -1.95 -1.18
N TRP A 100 4.05 -2.76 -1.01
CA TRP A 100 4.11 -4.14 -1.48
C TRP A 100 4.43 -5.04 -0.29
N VAL A 101 3.39 -5.66 0.28
CA VAL A 101 3.43 -6.23 1.63
C VAL A 101 2.95 -7.68 1.57
N CYS A 102 3.78 -8.62 2.01
CA CYS A 102 3.39 -10.02 2.14
C CYS A 102 2.64 -10.22 3.46
N TYR A 103 1.46 -10.84 3.40
CA TYR A 103 0.58 -11.00 4.55
C TYR A 103 1.25 -11.68 5.74
N GLU A 104 1.91 -12.82 5.53
CA GLU A 104 2.50 -13.62 6.62
C GLU A 104 3.89 -13.14 7.06
N ARG A 105 4.60 -12.41 6.20
CA ARG A 105 5.97 -11.97 6.49
C ARG A 105 6.04 -10.58 7.09
N ASP A 106 5.21 -9.66 6.57
CA ASP A 106 5.42 -8.23 6.75
C ASP A 106 4.32 -7.56 7.59
N MET A 107 3.16 -8.21 7.74
CA MET A 107 2.04 -7.65 8.49
C MET A 107 2.01 -8.12 9.94
N GLN A 108 1.38 -7.32 10.78
CA GLN A 108 1.12 -7.66 12.18
C GLN A 108 -0.19 -8.44 12.29
N GLY A 109 -0.25 -9.44 13.17
CA GLY A 109 -1.41 -10.29 13.36
C GLY A 109 -1.28 -11.62 12.61
N THR A 110 -2.41 -12.28 12.36
CA THR A 110 -2.47 -13.58 11.69
C THR A 110 -3.46 -13.49 10.54
N PRO A 111 -2.99 -13.48 9.28
CA PRO A 111 -3.89 -13.49 8.14
C PRO A 111 -4.66 -14.81 8.07
N GLU A 112 -5.90 -14.74 7.60
CA GLU A 112 -6.80 -15.89 7.47
C GLU A 112 -7.36 -15.98 6.05
N GLU A 113 -7.54 -17.20 5.56
CA GLU A 113 -8.25 -17.43 4.30
C GLU A 113 -9.71 -16.99 4.42
N GLY A 114 -10.21 -16.38 3.36
CA GLY A 114 -11.56 -15.81 3.35
C GLY A 114 -11.68 -14.43 3.98
N MET A 115 -10.58 -13.70 4.16
CA MET A 115 -10.64 -12.26 4.45
C MET A 115 -11.42 -11.55 3.35
N ASN A 116 -12.39 -10.72 3.73
CA ASN A 116 -13.39 -10.14 2.82
C ASN A 116 -13.59 -8.64 2.98
N GLU A 117 -12.75 -8.00 3.78
CA GLU A 117 -12.82 -6.57 4.03
C GLU A 117 -11.43 -5.98 4.23
N LEU A 118 -11.18 -4.86 3.57
CA LEU A 118 -10.03 -3.98 3.81
C LEU A 118 -10.53 -2.66 4.39
N ARG A 119 -9.92 -2.21 5.48
CA ARG A 119 -10.08 -0.86 6.02
C ARG A 119 -8.77 -0.09 5.94
N ILE A 120 -8.86 1.17 5.54
CA ILE A 120 -7.77 2.13 5.68
C ILE A 120 -8.20 3.15 6.73
N VAL A 121 -7.49 3.18 7.85
CA VAL A 121 -7.85 3.98 9.02
C VAL A 121 -6.88 5.14 9.18
N VAL A 122 -7.41 6.34 9.37
CA VAL A 122 -6.63 7.56 9.64
C VAL A 122 -6.87 8.00 11.08
N PRO A 123 -5.97 7.71 12.04
CA PRO A 123 -6.22 8.03 13.43
C PRO A 123 -6.20 9.55 13.69
N ASN A 124 -5.19 10.28 13.22
CA ASN A 124 -4.93 11.67 13.62
C ASN A 124 -4.39 12.55 12.48
N ALA A 125 -4.93 12.43 11.29
CA ALA A 125 -4.51 13.28 10.18
C ALA A 125 -5.70 13.83 9.40
N LYS A 126 -5.50 14.96 8.73
CA LYS A 126 -6.39 15.50 7.74
C LYS A 126 -5.61 15.70 6.46
N GLY A 127 -6.18 15.28 5.33
CA GLY A 127 -5.47 15.41 4.05
C GLY A 127 -6.20 14.79 2.90
N ARG A 128 -5.44 14.55 1.84
CA ARG A 128 -5.92 13.96 0.59
C ARG A 128 -4.87 13.01 0.04
N LEU A 129 -5.30 11.82 -0.33
CA LEU A 129 -4.49 10.81 -0.99
C LEU A 129 -5.16 10.35 -2.27
N PHE A 130 -4.36 9.92 -3.23
CA PHE A 130 -4.85 9.27 -4.45
C PHE A 130 -4.39 7.82 -4.42
N ILE A 131 -5.35 6.91 -4.57
CA ILE A 131 -5.12 5.47 -4.41
C ILE A 131 -5.33 4.81 -5.76
N ASP A 132 -4.36 4.03 -6.17
CA ASP A 132 -4.38 3.31 -7.43
C ASP A 132 -3.75 1.91 -7.29
N HIS A 133 -3.98 1.01 -8.24
CA HIS A 133 -3.41 -0.34 -8.27
C HIS A 133 -3.58 -1.12 -6.96
N LEU A 134 -4.79 -1.18 -6.43
CA LEU A 134 -5.10 -2.00 -5.26
C LEU A 134 -5.26 -3.46 -5.70
N ILE A 135 -4.28 -4.29 -5.39
CA ILE A 135 -4.16 -5.66 -5.89
C ILE A 135 -3.90 -6.62 -4.72
N THR A 136 -4.53 -7.79 -4.77
CA THR A 136 -4.16 -8.96 -3.96
C THR A 136 -3.62 -10.06 -4.86
N ALA A 137 -2.52 -10.68 -4.48
CA ALA A 137 -1.86 -11.73 -5.25
C ALA A 137 -1.48 -12.91 -4.34
N THR A 138 -1.64 -14.13 -4.81
CA THR A 138 -1.42 -15.34 -4.00
C THR A 138 -0.05 -16.00 -4.22
N LYS A 139 0.67 -15.61 -5.28
CA LYS A 139 1.96 -16.24 -5.62
C LYS A 139 3.00 -15.20 -5.98
N VAL A 140 3.53 -14.56 -4.94
CA VAL A 140 4.60 -13.56 -5.07
C VAL A 140 5.91 -14.16 -4.59
N ASP A 141 6.99 -13.93 -5.30
CA ASP A 141 8.32 -14.42 -4.89
C ASP A 141 8.71 -13.85 -3.52
N ALA A 142 8.78 -14.72 -2.53
CA ALA A 142 9.08 -14.36 -1.14
C ALA A 142 10.49 -13.81 -0.92
N ARG A 143 11.39 -13.93 -1.87
CA ARG A 143 12.75 -13.37 -1.79
C ARG A 143 12.77 -11.86 -1.96
N GLN A 144 11.73 -11.29 -2.53
CA GLN A 144 11.60 -9.84 -2.61
C GLN A 144 11.29 -9.25 -1.23
N GLN A 145 11.95 -8.16 -0.88
CA GLN A 145 11.74 -7.46 0.38
C GLN A 145 10.86 -6.24 0.18
N THR A 146 9.99 -5.97 1.14
CA THR A 146 9.27 -4.71 1.22
C THR A 146 10.19 -3.58 1.68
N ALA A 147 9.95 -2.39 1.17
CA ALA A 147 10.50 -1.18 1.78
C ALA A 147 9.87 -0.95 3.16
N ASP A 148 10.62 -0.39 4.09
CA ASP A 148 10.05 0.06 5.36
C ASP A 148 9.06 1.21 5.09
N LEU A 149 7.79 0.94 5.35
CA LEU A 149 6.70 1.86 5.04
C LEU A 149 6.55 3.01 6.05
N GLN A 150 7.28 2.96 7.15
CA GLN A 150 7.26 4.01 8.18
C GLN A 150 8.41 5.00 8.04
N VAL A 151 9.50 4.60 7.42
CA VAL A 151 10.62 5.50 7.16
C VAL A 151 10.18 6.59 6.19
N PRO A 152 10.56 7.87 6.41
CA PRO A 152 10.38 8.92 5.43
C PRO A 152 10.87 8.44 4.08
N PHE A 153 9.97 8.41 3.09
CA PHE A 153 10.27 7.73 1.84
C PHE A 153 11.37 8.43 1.10
N VAL A 154 11.48 9.73 1.26
CA VAL A 154 12.58 10.48 0.73
C VAL A 154 12.62 11.85 1.30
N ASN A 155 13.80 12.28 1.52
CA ASN A 155 14.11 13.68 1.35
C ASN A 155 13.91 14.03 -0.15
N PRO A 156 12.99 14.92 -0.51
CA PRO A 156 12.79 15.36 -1.89
C PRO A 156 14.08 15.92 -2.52
N GLU A 157 15.01 16.40 -1.69
CA GLU A 157 16.30 16.93 -2.12
C GLU A 157 17.27 15.84 -2.58
N THR A 158 17.19 14.64 -2.02
CA THR A 158 18.12 13.54 -2.38
C THR A 158 17.65 12.68 -3.51
N LYS A 159 16.35 12.70 -3.84
CA LYS A 159 15.76 11.97 -4.97
C LYS A 159 16.05 10.46 -5.01
N ASN A 160 16.31 9.85 -3.87
CA ASN A 160 16.80 8.48 -3.75
C ASN A 160 15.71 7.45 -3.43
N HIS A 161 14.44 7.81 -3.50
CA HIS A 161 13.32 6.93 -3.11
C HIS A 161 13.21 5.65 -3.95
N TRP A 162 13.57 5.69 -5.19
CA TRP A 162 13.57 4.52 -6.08
C TRP A 162 14.71 3.54 -5.77
N LEU A 163 15.80 3.99 -5.19
CA LEU A 163 16.91 3.13 -4.79
C LEU A 163 16.50 2.09 -3.74
N VAL A 164 15.56 2.45 -2.86
CA VAL A 164 15.06 1.52 -1.84
C VAL A 164 14.34 0.35 -2.50
N ILE A 165 13.55 0.58 -3.52
CA ILE A 165 12.82 -0.45 -4.26
C ILE A 165 13.79 -1.38 -4.99
N TYR A 166 14.76 -0.83 -5.69
CA TYR A 166 15.73 -1.62 -6.45
C TYR A 166 16.80 -2.28 -5.58
N LYS A 167 17.19 -1.68 -4.48
CA LYS A 167 18.16 -2.28 -3.55
C LYS A 167 17.67 -3.61 -2.98
N HIS A 168 16.37 -3.80 -2.90
CA HIS A 168 15.73 -5.04 -2.45
C HIS A 168 15.27 -5.94 -3.59
N SER A 169 15.42 -5.50 -4.85
CA SER A 169 15.13 -6.32 -6.01
C SER A 169 16.31 -7.23 -6.30
N LEU A 170 16.04 -8.54 -6.43
CA LEU A 170 17.03 -9.51 -6.89
C LEU A 170 17.31 -9.41 -8.40
N LEU A 171 16.58 -8.57 -9.10
CA LEU A 171 16.75 -8.35 -10.52
C LEU A 171 17.89 -7.38 -10.76
N LYS A 172 19.06 -7.93 -11.05
CA LYS A 172 20.27 -7.28 -11.53
C LYS A 172 20.98 -6.38 -10.50
N PRO A 173 21.91 -6.94 -9.72
CA PRO A 173 22.83 -6.16 -8.90
C PRO A 173 23.73 -5.19 -9.70
N ASP A 174 23.78 -5.33 -11.01
CA ASP A 174 24.72 -4.63 -11.90
C ASP A 174 24.09 -3.45 -12.66
N ILE A 175 22.84 -3.09 -12.38
CA ILE A 175 22.26 -1.89 -12.98
C ILE A 175 22.75 -0.66 -12.23
N GLU A 176 23.55 0.12 -12.90
CA GLU A 176 23.85 1.48 -12.48
C GLU A 176 22.58 2.33 -12.63
N LEU A 177 21.99 2.69 -11.50
CA LEU A 177 20.74 3.44 -11.47
C LEU A 177 21.07 4.92 -11.56
N THR A 178 20.77 5.52 -12.69
CA THR A 178 20.84 6.97 -12.86
C THR A 178 19.60 7.63 -12.30
N PRO A 179 19.74 8.67 -11.45
CA PRO A 179 18.59 9.42 -10.98
C PRO A 179 17.79 9.99 -12.15
N VAL A 180 16.51 9.69 -12.21
CA VAL A 180 15.60 10.35 -13.14
C VAL A 180 15.42 11.77 -12.66
N SER A 181 15.74 12.75 -13.49
CA SER A 181 15.54 14.15 -13.16
C SER A 181 14.04 14.44 -13.02
N ASP A 182 13.66 15.32 -12.08
CA ASP A 182 12.27 15.71 -11.79
C ASP A 182 11.55 16.44 -12.95
N LYS A 183 11.99 16.24 -14.17
CA LYS A 183 11.36 16.81 -15.34
C LYS A 183 10.56 15.72 -16.08
N GLN A 184 9.60 15.14 -15.41
CA GLN A 184 8.45 14.47 -16.04
C GLN A 184 7.22 14.64 -15.18
#